data_0118c8748fae00d0ad65df489e77c0a3
#
_entry.id   0118c8748fae00d0ad65df489e77c0a3
#
_cell.length_a   1.000
_cell.length_b   1.000
_cell.length_c   1.000
_cell.angle_alpha   90.00
_cell.angle_beta   90.00
_cell.angle_gamma   90.00
#
_symmetry.space_group_name_H-M   'P 1'
#
loop_
_entity.id
_entity.type
_entity.pdbx_description
1 polymer ?
#
loop_
_entity_poly.entity_id
_entity_poly.type
_entity_poly.pdbx_seq_one_letter_code
_entity_poly.pdbx_strand_id
1 'polypeptide(L)'
;MRYITSLDPSSLNSSFLPDLLTQARRRIPTLQRSSPAFFLVPLLVSTTLGHAHQWVPHIYAFATSELPSPPPHSTTAPLREAAPLPKDETNPHRLVVRYMKEALAKSSCIIGAPRAIEALLELDKVVPVEAKDDSFVREELDQSRSNQERAEIGMKGISTVYQKDIVGIFNMMDPYLKDIRWFAQNITYGTYLAPHADKTPETSPDPFDQDSTLLSILTLSTIVPQRTPREILWHLRGAIRRGIPREQVRSLHEEIEVVCRACGVDNVREGISTVDDVDKQAEEQ
;
A
#
# COMPACT_ATOMS: atom_id res chain seq x y z
N MET A 1 -21.25 21.59 5.45
CA MET A 1 -20.51 20.54 4.74
C MET A 1 -21.49 19.86 3.80
N ARG A 2 -21.34 20.01 2.48
CA ARG A 2 -22.20 19.28 1.52
C ARG A 2 -21.62 17.88 1.37
N TYR A 3 -22.37 16.89 1.80
CA TYR A 3 -22.05 15.48 1.51
C TYR A 3 -22.27 15.25 0.03
N ILE A 4 -21.23 14.77 -0.67
CA ILE A 4 -21.34 14.37 -2.06
C ILE A 4 -22.05 13.02 -2.07
N THR A 5 -23.34 13.05 -2.43
CA THR A 5 -24.14 11.83 -2.66
C THR A 5 -23.86 11.36 -4.08
N SER A 6 -23.52 10.09 -4.22
CA SER A 6 -23.38 9.30 -5.46
C SER A 6 -22.82 10.08 -6.67
N LEU A 7 -21.53 9.93 -6.92
CA LEU A 7 -20.92 10.38 -8.18
C LEU A 7 -21.10 9.27 -9.23
N ASP A 8 -21.72 9.62 -10.33
CA ASP A 8 -21.64 8.84 -11.56
C ASP A 8 -20.16 8.70 -11.93
N PRO A 9 -19.61 7.48 -12.07
CA PRO A 9 -18.22 7.26 -12.44
C PRO A 9 -17.81 7.99 -13.75
N SER A 10 -18.77 8.29 -14.62
CA SER A 10 -18.55 9.08 -15.83
C SER A 10 -18.40 10.58 -15.57
N SER A 11 -18.74 11.06 -14.37
CA SER A 11 -18.69 12.47 -13.96
C SER A 11 -17.43 12.85 -13.17
N LEU A 12 -16.43 11.97 -13.07
CA LEU A 12 -15.11 12.30 -12.54
C LEU A 12 -14.43 13.29 -13.49
N ASN A 13 -14.90 14.56 -13.44
CA ASN A 13 -14.27 15.68 -14.10
C ASN A 13 -12.81 15.76 -13.65
N SER A 14 -11.92 16.12 -14.58
CA SER A 14 -10.48 16.32 -14.35
C SER A 14 -10.14 17.28 -13.19
N SER A 15 -11.10 18.07 -12.70
CA SER A 15 -10.97 18.94 -11.54
C SER A 15 -11.28 18.28 -10.19
N PHE A 16 -12.08 17.23 -10.16
CA PHE A 16 -12.54 16.60 -8.92
C PHE A 16 -11.42 15.79 -8.21
N LEU A 17 -10.65 15.06 -8.98
CA LEU A 17 -9.62 14.19 -8.43
C LEU A 17 -8.46 14.96 -7.78
N PRO A 18 -7.91 16.05 -8.36
CA PRO A 18 -6.94 16.92 -7.68
C PRO A 18 -7.46 17.53 -6.38
N ASP A 19 -8.73 17.94 -6.33
CA ASP A 19 -9.34 18.46 -5.11
C ASP A 19 -9.45 17.40 -4.02
N LEU A 20 -9.84 16.18 -4.38
CA LEU A 20 -9.89 15.06 -3.47
C LEU A 20 -8.49 14.72 -2.91
N LEU A 21 -7.48 14.62 -3.77
CA LEU A 21 -6.10 14.33 -3.40
C LEU A 21 -5.54 15.45 -2.49
N THR A 22 -5.90 16.71 -2.75
CA THR A 22 -5.55 17.84 -1.89
C THR A 22 -6.23 17.74 -0.52
N GLN A 23 -7.49 17.31 -0.46
CA GLN A 23 -8.20 17.07 0.80
C GLN A 23 -7.60 15.88 1.55
N ALA A 24 -7.26 14.77 0.87
CA ALA A 24 -6.57 13.63 1.42
C ALA A 24 -5.26 14.05 2.12
N ARG A 25 -4.44 14.82 1.43
CA ARG A 25 -3.18 15.37 1.96
C ARG A 25 -3.38 16.24 3.22
N ARG A 26 -4.51 16.94 3.33
CA ARG A 26 -4.84 17.78 4.50
C ARG A 26 -5.38 16.97 5.67
N ARG A 27 -6.06 15.86 5.43
CA ARG A 27 -6.70 15.01 6.45
C ARG A 27 -5.75 14.01 7.10
N ILE A 28 -4.60 13.74 6.49
CA ILE A 28 -3.53 12.94 7.08
C ILE A 28 -2.45 13.89 7.67
N PRO A 29 -2.79 14.75 8.64
CA PRO A 29 -1.92 15.86 9.08
C PRO A 29 -0.72 15.38 9.88
N THR A 30 -0.76 14.16 10.38
CA THR A 30 0.21 13.58 11.30
C THR A 30 1.16 12.59 10.63
N LEU A 31 0.78 12.08 9.48
CA LEU A 31 1.75 11.49 8.57
C LEU A 31 2.36 12.69 7.85
N GLN A 32 3.49 13.15 8.35
CA GLN A 32 4.19 14.38 7.91
C GLN A 32 4.01 14.67 6.42
N ARG A 33 4.00 15.94 6.00
CA ARG A 33 3.87 16.33 4.57
C ARG A 33 4.87 15.62 3.63
N SER A 34 5.90 15.02 4.20
CA SER A 34 6.91 14.17 3.55
C SER A 34 6.52 12.68 3.50
N SER A 35 5.46 12.24 4.19
CA SER A 35 5.06 10.82 4.14
C SER A 35 4.43 10.48 2.80
N PRO A 36 4.77 9.33 2.21
CA PRO A 36 4.15 8.86 0.97
C PRO A 36 2.68 8.47 1.12
N ALA A 37 2.14 8.43 2.33
CA ALA A 37 0.77 8.01 2.62
C ALA A 37 -0.29 8.76 1.82
N PHE A 38 -0.10 10.07 1.57
CA PHE A 38 -1.09 10.91 0.88
C PHE A 38 -1.38 10.48 -0.56
N PHE A 39 -0.42 9.81 -1.22
CA PHE A 39 -0.64 9.23 -2.55
C PHE A 39 -0.79 7.71 -2.52
N LEU A 40 -0.24 7.01 -1.52
CA LEU A 40 -0.38 5.56 -1.39
C LEU A 40 -1.82 5.14 -1.04
N VAL A 41 -2.51 5.89 -0.17
CA VAL A 41 -3.90 5.59 0.18
C VAL A 41 -4.82 5.61 -1.05
N PRO A 42 -4.91 6.71 -1.83
CA PRO A 42 -5.77 6.72 -3.01
C PRO A 42 -5.31 5.73 -4.09
N LEU A 43 -3.99 5.49 -4.26
CA LEU A 43 -3.46 4.48 -5.17
C LEU A 43 -4.00 3.10 -4.87
N LEU A 44 -3.85 2.66 -3.61
CA LEU A 44 -4.21 1.31 -3.20
C LEU A 44 -5.73 1.10 -3.16
N VAL A 45 -6.49 2.08 -2.67
CA VAL A 45 -7.95 2.02 -2.64
C VAL A 45 -8.52 1.95 -4.06
N SER A 46 -8.13 2.86 -4.94
CA SER A 46 -8.64 2.89 -6.32
C SER A 46 -8.24 1.63 -7.10
N THR A 47 -7.01 1.13 -6.91
CA THR A 47 -6.57 -0.13 -7.52
C THR A 47 -7.38 -1.32 -7.00
N THR A 48 -7.62 -1.38 -5.68
CA THR A 48 -8.45 -2.44 -5.07
C THR A 48 -9.86 -2.47 -5.63
N LEU A 49 -10.42 -1.31 -5.94
CA LEU A 49 -11.76 -1.18 -6.50
C LEU A 49 -11.81 -1.28 -8.03
N GLY A 50 -10.66 -1.41 -8.71
CA GLY A 50 -10.60 -1.59 -10.17
C GLY A 50 -10.63 -0.29 -10.97
N HIS A 51 -10.29 0.84 -10.36
CA HIS A 51 -10.28 2.17 -10.98
C HIS A 51 -8.87 2.65 -11.36
N ALA A 52 -7.89 1.75 -11.47
CA ALA A 52 -6.48 2.10 -11.73
C ALA A 52 -6.29 3.00 -12.95
N HIS A 53 -6.95 2.69 -14.07
CA HIS A 53 -6.82 3.44 -15.34
C HIS A 53 -7.25 4.90 -15.23
N GLN A 54 -8.19 5.21 -14.34
CA GLN A 54 -8.67 6.58 -14.12
C GLN A 54 -7.80 7.33 -13.09
N TRP A 55 -7.31 6.64 -12.06
CA TRP A 55 -6.73 7.26 -10.89
C TRP A 55 -5.21 7.34 -10.92
N VAL A 56 -4.52 6.29 -11.38
CA VAL A 56 -3.05 6.20 -11.30
C VAL A 56 -2.34 7.37 -11.99
N PRO A 57 -2.74 7.81 -13.21
CA PRO A 57 -2.12 8.96 -13.86
C PRO A 57 -2.22 10.26 -13.04
N HIS A 58 -3.40 10.51 -12.46
CA HIS A 58 -3.63 11.71 -11.65
C HIS A 58 -2.90 11.65 -10.30
N ILE A 59 -2.84 10.47 -9.68
CA ILE A 59 -2.11 10.27 -8.43
C ILE A 59 -0.61 10.53 -8.65
N TYR A 60 -0.03 9.99 -9.72
CA TYR A 60 1.36 10.24 -10.05
C TYR A 60 1.62 11.73 -10.31
N ALA A 61 0.81 12.37 -11.14
CA ALA A 61 0.92 13.80 -11.42
C ALA A 61 0.81 14.64 -10.13
N PHE A 62 -0.11 14.30 -9.23
CA PHE A 62 -0.28 14.97 -7.94
C PHE A 62 0.91 14.74 -7.01
N ALA A 63 1.38 13.50 -6.89
CA ALA A 63 2.51 13.14 -6.03
C ALA A 63 3.81 13.85 -6.45
N THR A 64 3.93 14.17 -7.73
CA THR A 64 5.14 14.83 -8.30
C THR A 64 4.98 16.31 -8.56
N SER A 65 3.79 16.90 -8.36
CA SER A 65 3.48 18.29 -8.74
C SER A 65 4.34 19.37 -8.09
N GLU A 66 4.87 19.10 -6.89
CA GLU A 66 5.73 20.03 -6.13
C GLU A 66 7.22 19.69 -6.26
N LEU A 67 7.56 18.63 -7.02
CA LEU A 67 8.95 18.21 -7.23
C LEU A 67 9.56 18.97 -8.41
N PRO A 68 10.88 19.27 -8.37
CA PRO A 68 11.57 19.81 -9.53
C PRO A 68 11.48 18.81 -10.70
N SER A 69 11.34 19.33 -11.92
CA SER A 69 11.31 18.49 -13.12
C SER A 69 12.51 17.55 -13.16
N PRO A 70 12.34 16.28 -13.55
CA PRO A 70 13.46 15.36 -13.69
C PRO A 70 14.46 15.92 -14.72
N PRO A 71 15.78 15.73 -14.50
CA PRO A 71 16.78 16.22 -15.45
C PRO A 71 16.57 15.57 -16.82
N PRO A 72 16.68 16.34 -17.92
CA PRO A 72 16.51 15.78 -19.26
C PRO A 72 17.59 14.75 -19.56
N HIS A 73 17.22 13.62 -20.17
CA HIS A 73 18.21 12.68 -20.69
C HIS A 73 19.11 13.36 -21.74
N SER A 74 20.39 13.17 -21.61
CA SER A 74 21.34 13.46 -22.70
C SER A 74 21.06 12.50 -23.86
N THR A 75 20.38 12.99 -24.89
CA THR A 75 19.90 12.24 -26.06
C THR A 75 21.02 11.88 -27.06
N THR A 76 22.22 11.53 -26.63
CA THR A 76 23.33 11.24 -27.54
C THR A 76 23.88 9.81 -27.45
N ALA A 77 23.09 8.85 -26.95
CA ALA A 77 23.47 7.44 -27.04
C ALA A 77 22.54 6.70 -28.02
N PRO A 78 23.07 5.99 -29.04
CA PRO A 78 22.27 5.13 -29.91
C PRO A 78 21.68 3.98 -29.08
N LEU A 79 20.50 3.50 -29.49
CA LEU A 79 19.81 2.32 -28.98
C LEU A 79 20.74 1.08 -29.01
N ARG A 80 21.64 0.98 -28.05
CA ARG A 80 22.32 -0.23 -27.67
C ARG A 80 21.66 -0.77 -26.42
N GLU A 81 21.57 -2.10 -26.33
CA GLU A 81 21.10 -2.92 -25.21
C GLU A 81 21.06 -2.14 -23.88
N ALA A 82 19.86 -2.09 -23.27
CA ALA A 82 19.59 -1.27 -22.11
C ALA A 82 20.69 -1.49 -21.05
N ALA A 83 21.66 -0.59 -21.04
CA ALA A 83 22.54 -0.49 -19.89
C ALA A 83 21.66 -0.13 -18.68
N PRO A 84 21.89 -0.74 -17.51
CA PRO A 84 21.15 -0.39 -16.30
C PRO A 84 21.13 1.13 -16.14
N LEU A 85 19.93 1.69 -15.95
CA LEU A 85 19.80 3.13 -15.71
C LEU A 85 20.70 3.51 -14.53
N PRO A 86 21.42 4.64 -14.58
CA PRO A 86 22.22 5.09 -13.45
C PRO A 86 21.33 5.09 -12.21
N LYS A 87 21.80 4.47 -11.13
CA LYS A 87 21.14 4.50 -9.81
C LYS A 87 21.27 5.91 -9.25
N ASP A 88 20.55 6.85 -9.83
CA ASP A 88 20.47 8.21 -9.33
C ASP A 88 19.42 8.25 -8.23
N GLU A 89 19.84 7.95 -7.01
CA GLU A 89 19.02 8.01 -5.80
C GLU A 89 18.55 9.43 -5.48
N THR A 90 19.08 10.43 -6.19
CA THR A 90 18.74 11.84 -5.98
C THR A 90 17.50 12.29 -6.76
N ASN A 91 16.98 11.47 -7.68
CA ASN A 91 15.78 11.82 -8.44
C ASN A 91 14.50 11.59 -7.63
N PRO A 92 13.85 12.66 -7.12
CA PRO A 92 12.67 12.53 -6.27
C PRO A 92 11.47 11.91 -6.99
N HIS A 93 11.35 12.07 -8.32
CA HIS A 93 10.31 11.40 -9.11
C HIS A 93 10.49 9.88 -9.12
N ARG A 94 11.73 9.40 -9.24
CA ARG A 94 12.04 7.97 -9.19
C ARG A 94 11.68 7.37 -7.83
N LEU A 95 11.91 8.12 -6.76
CA LEU A 95 11.52 7.68 -5.42
C LEU A 95 9.99 7.52 -5.29
N VAL A 96 9.20 8.48 -5.82
CA VAL A 96 7.73 8.35 -5.87
C VAL A 96 7.32 7.09 -6.66
N VAL A 97 7.93 6.87 -7.84
CA VAL A 97 7.68 5.67 -8.65
C VAL A 97 8.02 4.39 -7.88
N ARG A 98 9.15 4.36 -7.17
CA ARG A 98 9.56 3.22 -6.34
C ARG A 98 8.53 2.92 -5.24
N TYR A 99 8.05 3.94 -4.52
CA TYR A 99 6.97 3.75 -3.54
C TYR A 99 5.69 3.20 -4.17
N MET A 100 5.24 3.77 -5.29
CA MET A 100 4.03 3.31 -5.97
C MET A 100 4.19 1.88 -6.48
N LYS A 101 5.32 1.56 -7.12
CA LYS A 101 5.65 0.23 -7.63
C LYS A 101 5.67 -0.81 -6.51
N GLU A 102 6.39 -0.52 -5.40
CA GLU A 102 6.45 -1.43 -4.27
C GLU A 102 5.11 -1.60 -3.55
N ALA A 103 4.34 -0.53 -3.39
CA ALA A 103 3.00 -0.63 -2.83
C ALA A 103 2.09 -1.56 -3.66
N LEU A 104 2.11 -1.43 -4.98
CA LEU A 104 1.34 -2.28 -5.89
C LEU A 104 1.85 -3.72 -5.89
N ALA A 105 3.17 -3.93 -5.90
CA ALA A 105 3.76 -5.26 -5.83
C ALA A 105 3.39 -5.96 -4.52
N LYS A 106 3.57 -5.28 -3.37
CA LYS A 106 3.21 -5.83 -2.05
C LYS A 106 1.71 -6.08 -1.91
N SER A 107 0.87 -5.23 -2.47
CA SER A 107 -0.59 -5.39 -2.39
C SER A 107 -1.10 -6.55 -3.25
N SER A 108 -0.34 -7.03 -4.23
CA SER A 108 -0.77 -8.08 -5.17
C SER A 108 -1.20 -9.38 -4.49
N CYS A 109 -0.62 -9.71 -3.34
CA CYS A 109 -1.02 -10.88 -2.54
C CYS A 109 -2.36 -10.66 -1.77
N ILE A 110 -2.86 -9.42 -1.68
CA ILE A 110 -4.11 -9.07 -0.99
C ILE A 110 -5.23 -8.82 -2.00
N ILE A 111 -4.96 -8.06 -3.06
CA ILE A 111 -5.96 -7.63 -4.04
C ILE A 111 -5.99 -8.48 -5.31
N GLY A 112 -5.02 -9.37 -5.44
CA GLY A 112 -4.80 -10.19 -6.63
C GLY A 112 -3.88 -9.54 -7.67
N ALA A 113 -3.01 -10.35 -8.27
CA ALA A 113 -2.02 -9.91 -9.26
C ALA A 113 -2.62 -9.14 -10.45
N PRO A 114 -3.78 -9.52 -11.03
CA PRO A 114 -4.32 -8.79 -12.18
C PRO A 114 -4.55 -7.31 -11.91
N ARG A 115 -5.12 -6.94 -10.75
CA ARG A 115 -5.35 -5.53 -10.40
C ARG A 115 -4.04 -4.75 -10.21
N ALA A 116 -3.06 -5.37 -9.58
CA ALA A 116 -1.74 -4.76 -9.41
C ALA A 116 -1.03 -4.56 -10.75
N ILE A 117 -1.11 -5.54 -11.67
CA ILE A 117 -0.53 -5.46 -13.02
C ILE A 117 -1.17 -4.30 -13.80
N GLU A 118 -2.49 -4.21 -13.83
CA GLU A 118 -3.17 -3.10 -14.52
C GLU A 118 -2.72 -1.73 -13.99
N ALA A 119 -2.64 -1.58 -12.67
CA ALA A 119 -2.17 -0.33 -12.07
C ALA A 119 -0.71 -0.01 -12.41
N LEU A 120 0.16 -1.01 -12.45
CA LEU A 120 1.56 -0.85 -12.85
C LEU A 120 1.70 -0.46 -14.33
N LEU A 121 0.87 -1.03 -15.21
CA LEU A 121 0.84 -0.66 -16.62
C LEU A 121 0.33 0.77 -16.83
N GLU A 122 -0.66 1.21 -16.06
CA GLU A 122 -1.11 2.61 -16.10
C GLU A 122 -0.04 3.59 -15.57
N LEU A 123 0.70 3.19 -14.53
CA LEU A 123 1.82 3.97 -14.02
C LEU A 123 2.93 4.08 -15.07
N ASP A 124 3.29 2.99 -15.73
CA ASP A 124 4.35 2.97 -16.75
C ASP A 124 4.08 3.90 -17.94
N LYS A 125 2.81 4.08 -18.31
CA LYS A 125 2.40 4.98 -19.39
C LYS A 125 2.67 6.46 -19.12
N VAL A 126 2.65 6.87 -17.84
CA VAL A 126 2.72 8.28 -17.44
C VAL A 126 4.06 8.68 -16.81
N VAL A 127 4.85 7.70 -16.43
CA VAL A 127 6.18 7.95 -15.85
C VAL A 127 7.18 8.29 -16.95
N PRO A 128 7.84 9.46 -16.89
CA PRO A 128 8.93 9.80 -17.81
C PRO A 128 10.08 8.79 -17.71
N VAL A 129 10.78 8.57 -18.81
CA VAL A 129 11.86 7.56 -18.87
C VAL A 129 12.92 7.80 -17.80
N GLU A 130 13.24 9.06 -17.49
CA GLU A 130 14.21 9.49 -16.49
C GLU A 130 13.79 9.14 -15.05
N ALA A 131 12.49 9.01 -14.83
CA ALA A 131 11.90 8.69 -13.53
C ALA A 131 11.56 7.21 -13.36
N LYS A 132 11.71 6.40 -14.40
CA LYS A 132 11.44 4.96 -14.30
C LYS A 132 12.38 4.31 -13.30
N ASP A 133 11.80 3.45 -12.46
CA ASP A 133 12.52 2.66 -11.47
C ASP A 133 12.57 1.20 -11.92
N ASP A 134 13.76 0.72 -12.22
CA ASP A 134 14.06 -0.65 -12.67
C ASP A 134 14.49 -1.59 -11.53
N SER A 135 14.44 -1.13 -10.27
CA SER A 135 14.80 -1.96 -9.14
C SER A 135 13.95 -3.24 -9.04
N PHE A 136 14.60 -4.34 -8.70
CA PHE A 136 13.96 -5.62 -8.47
C PHE A 136 14.20 -6.05 -7.01
N VAL A 137 13.39 -5.49 -6.12
CA VAL A 137 13.52 -5.67 -4.67
C VAL A 137 13.56 -7.15 -4.25
N ARG A 138 12.80 -8.01 -4.93
CA ARG A 138 12.67 -9.43 -4.56
C ARG A 138 13.72 -10.35 -5.15
N GLU A 139 14.53 -9.88 -6.10
CA GLU A 139 15.62 -10.68 -6.68
C GLU A 139 16.59 -11.16 -5.60
N GLU A 140 17.02 -10.26 -4.72
CA GLU A 140 17.90 -10.60 -3.61
C GLU A 140 17.22 -11.51 -2.57
N LEU A 141 15.91 -11.31 -2.34
CA LEU A 141 15.15 -12.09 -1.36
C LEU A 141 14.93 -13.54 -1.80
N ASP A 142 14.70 -13.77 -3.09
CA ASP A 142 14.30 -15.07 -3.60
C ASP A 142 15.49 -16.04 -3.73
N GLN A 143 16.67 -15.51 -4.01
CA GLN A 143 17.87 -16.31 -4.21
C GLN A 143 18.53 -16.80 -2.90
N SER A 144 18.30 -16.11 -1.78
CA SER A 144 19.04 -16.37 -0.54
C SER A 144 18.24 -17.06 0.57
N ARG A 145 16.89 -17.03 0.52
CA ARG A 145 16.03 -17.52 1.62
C ARG A 145 15.46 -18.90 1.39
N SER A 146 15.72 -19.80 2.32
CA SER A 146 15.02 -21.08 2.40
C SER A 146 13.55 -20.92 2.75
N ASN A 147 12.73 -21.95 2.49
CA ASN A 147 11.31 -21.96 2.91
C ASN A 147 11.16 -21.84 4.42
N GLN A 148 12.11 -22.38 5.19
CA GLN A 148 12.09 -22.26 6.66
C GLN A 148 12.32 -20.83 7.11
N GLU A 149 13.31 -20.13 6.54
CA GLU A 149 13.58 -18.72 6.85
C GLU A 149 12.40 -17.82 6.48
N ARG A 150 11.76 -18.05 5.34
CA ARG A 150 10.53 -17.32 4.95
C ARG A 150 9.41 -17.54 5.97
N ALA A 151 9.22 -18.78 6.42
CA ALA A 151 8.23 -19.11 7.43
C ALA A 151 8.51 -18.41 8.78
N GLU A 152 9.76 -18.37 9.22
CA GLU A 152 10.17 -17.70 10.45
C GLU A 152 9.96 -16.17 10.37
N ILE A 153 10.37 -15.54 9.28
CA ILE A 153 10.15 -14.11 9.01
C ILE A 153 8.65 -13.82 8.95
N GLY A 154 7.90 -14.66 8.25
CA GLY A 154 6.45 -14.53 8.15
C GLY A 154 5.76 -14.62 9.50
N MET A 155 6.17 -15.56 10.34
CA MET A 155 5.67 -15.69 11.71
C MET A 155 5.97 -14.45 12.57
N LYS A 156 7.15 -13.84 12.41
CA LYS A 156 7.49 -12.60 13.11
C LYS A 156 6.57 -11.46 12.66
N GLY A 157 6.33 -11.32 11.35
CA GLY A 157 5.42 -10.33 10.80
C GLY A 157 3.98 -10.51 11.27
N ILE A 158 3.47 -11.75 11.22
CA ILE A 158 2.15 -12.14 11.73
C ILE A 158 2.04 -11.82 13.21
N SER A 159 3.04 -12.20 14.01
CA SER A 159 3.07 -11.96 15.46
C SER A 159 3.01 -10.48 15.82
N THR A 160 3.61 -9.62 15.01
CA THR A 160 3.55 -8.16 15.21
C THR A 160 2.12 -7.62 15.06
N VAL A 161 1.37 -8.14 14.09
CA VAL A 161 -0.01 -7.69 13.80
C VAL A 161 -1.01 -8.31 14.78
N TYR A 162 -0.95 -9.63 14.96
CA TYR A 162 -2.01 -10.40 15.61
C TYR A 162 -1.74 -10.73 17.07
N GLN A 163 -0.47 -10.78 17.54
CA GLN A 163 -0.05 -11.05 18.92
C GLN A 163 -0.79 -12.27 19.53
N LYS A 164 -1.51 -12.06 20.65
CA LYS A 164 -2.26 -13.12 21.32
C LYS A 164 -3.37 -13.76 20.47
N ASP A 165 -3.87 -13.05 19.47
CA ASP A 165 -4.96 -13.54 18.60
C ASP A 165 -4.48 -14.65 17.64
N ILE A 166 -3.16 -14.81 17.43
CA ILE A 166 -2.57 -15.78 16.49
C ILE A 166 -3.03 -17.21 16.72
N VAL A 167 -3.05 -17.65 17.99
CA VAL A 167 -3.40 -19.04 18.31
C VAL A 167 -4.84 -19.32 17.91
N GLY A 168 -5.76 -18.40 18.22
CA GLY A 168 -7.17 -18.51 17.84
C GLY A 168 -7.36 -18.50 16.32
N ILE A 169 -6.63 -17.62 15.62
CA ILE A 169 -6.68 -17.52 14.16
C ILE A 169 -6.18 -18.81 13.50
N PHE A 170 -5.05 -19.35 13.96
CA PHE A 170 -4.50 -20.59 13.42
C PHE A 170 -5.38 -21.80 13.73
N ASN A 171 -5.99 -21.87 14.90
CA ASN A 171 -6.94 -22.91 15.23
C ASN A 171 -8.19 -22.87 14.33
N MET A 172 -8.63 -21.68 13.92
CA MET A 172 -9.71 -21.55 12.95
C MET A 172 -9.31 -22.01 11.53
N MET A 173 -8.02 -21.90 11.19
CA MET A 173 -7.50 -22.33 9.89
C MET A 173 -7.17 -23.83 9.84
N ASP A 174 -6.85 -24.45 10.97
CA ASP A 174 -6.61 -25.89 11.06
C ASP A 174 -7.92 -26.65 11.36
N PRO A 175 -8.17 -27.81 10.74
CA PRO A 175 -7.32 -28.52 9.78
C PRO A 175 -7.59 -28.21 8.31
N TYR A 176 -8.60 -27.40 7.99
CA TYR A 176 -9.14 -27.30 6.62
C TYR A 176 -8.51 -26.21 5.75
N LEU A 177 -7.89 -25.19 6.35
CA LEU A 177 -7.34 -24.02 5.67
C LEU A 177 -5.81 -23.97 5.73
N LYS A 178 -5.14 -25.10 5.78
CA LYS A 178 -3.67 -25.19 5.90
C LYS A 178 -2.94 -24.48 4.76
N ASP A 179 -3.45 -24.57 3.53
CA ASP A 179 -2.85 -23.92 2.37
C ASP A 179 -2.95 -22.40 2.48
N ILE A 180 -4.06 -21.87 2.99
CA ILE A 180 -4.22 -20.43 3.22
C ILE A 180 -3.30 -19.95 4.36
N ARG A 181 -3.18 -20.73 5.44
CA ARG A 181 -2.22 -20.45 6.50
C ARG A 181 -0.79 -20.44 5.97
N TRP A 182 -0.42 -21.47 5.17
CA TRP A 182 0.89 -21.56 4.53
C TRP A 182 1.14 -20.34 3.62
N PHE A 183 0.17 -19.98 2.78
CA PHE A 183 0.25 -18.81 1.90
C PHE A 183 0.45 -17.52 2.70
N ALA A 184 -0.35 -17.29 3.74
CA ALA A 184 -0.20 -16.13 4.60
C ALA A 184 1.21 -16.07 5.23
N GLN A 185 1.69 -17.18 5.76
CA GLN A 185 2.96 -17.25 6.47
C GLN A 185 4.16 -17.13 5.53
N ASN A 186 4.18 -17.84 4.40
CA ASN A 186 5.37 -17.93 3.55
C ASN A 186 5.37 -16.89 2.42
N ILE A 187 4.21 -16.60 1.85
CA ILE A 187 4.11 -15.70 0.70
C ILE A 187 3.78 -14.28 1.15
N THR A 188 2.64 -14.08 1.83
CA THR A 188 2.21 -12.74 2.20
C THR A 188 3.20 -12.10 3.18
N TYR A 189 3.40 -12.67 4.36
CA TYR A 189 4.26 -12.11 5.40
C TYR A 189 5.72 -12.53 5.27
N GLY A 190 6.02 -13.69 4.67
CA GLY A 190 7.37 -14.19 4.53
C GLY A 190 8.13 -13.69 3.30
N THR A 191 7.41 -13.14 2.32
CA THR A 191 8.00 -12.66 1.06
C THR A 191 7.56 -11.24 0.73
N TYR A 192 6.25 -10.99 0.56
CA TYR A 192 5.77 -9.69 0.05
C TYR A 192 5.79 -8.58 1.10
N LEU A 193 5.38 -8.87 2.34
CA LEU A 193 5.36 -7.92 3.45
C LEU A 193 6.58 -8.04 4.37
N ALA A 194 7.52 -8.94 4.04
CA ALA A 194 8.74 -9.14 4.80
C ALA A 194 9.72 -7.98 4.61
N PRO A 195 10.37 -7.50 5.67
CA PRO A 195 11.51 -6.60 5.56
C PRO A 195 12.75 -7.35 5.02
N HIS A 196 13.71 -6.59 4.48
CA HIS A 196 15.03 -7.10 4.14
C HIS A 196 15.86 -7.29 5.43
N ALA A 197 15.94 -8.52 5.94
CA ALA A 197 16.55 -8.81 7.24
C ALA A 197 18.03 -8.41 7.35
N ASP A 198 18.75 -8.39 6.22
CA ASP A 198 20.20 -8.15 6.16
C ASP A 198 20.53 -6.71 5.74
N LYS A 199 19.54 -5.85 5.62
CA LYS A 199 19.71 -4.45 5.23
C LYS A 199 19.26 -3.54 6.37
N THR A 200 19.97 -2.43 6.55
CA THR A 200 19.44 -1.33 7.36
C THR A 200 18.35 -0.58 6.57
N PRO A 201 17.46 0.18 7.22
CA PRO A 201 16.48 0.99 6.51
C PRO A 201 17.10 1.84 5.39
N GLU A 202 18.30 2.40 5.63
CA GLU A 202 18.98 3.29 4.68
C GLU A 202 19.60 2.54 3.48
N THR A 203 19.87 1.25 3.62
CA THR A 203 20.51 0.42 2.57
C THR A 203 19.53 -0.51 1.86
N SER A 204 18.28 -0.60 2.35
CA SER A 204 17.26 -1.41 1.72
C SER A 204 16.78 -0.79 0.40
N PRO A 205 16.66 -1.58 -0.67
CA PRO A 205 16.02 -1.14 -1.90
C PRO A 205 14.50 -1.00 -1.73
N ASP A 206 13.92 -1.56 -0.67
CA ASP A 206 12.50 -1.49 -0.35
C ASP A 206 12.21 -0.23 0.48
N PRO A 207 11.48 0.76 -0.06
CA PRO A 207 11.20 1.98 0.67
C PRO A 207 10.29 1.77 1.89
N PHE A 208 9.59 0.62 1.99
CA PHE A 208 8.75 0.26 3.14
C PHE A 208 9.56 -0.21 4.35
N ASP A 209 10.83 -0.59 4.16
CA ASP A 209 11.69 -0.97 5.28
C ASP A 209 12.11 0.23 6.15
N GLN A 210 12.04 1.44 5.58
CA GLN A 210 12.38 2.68 6.29
C GLN A 210 11.30 3.09 7.30
N ASP A 211 10.04 2.72 7.04
CA ASP A 211 8.91 3.04 7.91
C ASP A 211 7.90 1.90 7.94
N SER A 212 7.93 1.11 8.99
CA SER A 212 7.00 -0.04 9.18
C SER A 212 5.53 0.36 9.27
N THR A 213 5.22 1.65 9.50
CA THR A 213 3.84 2.15 9.51
C THR A 213 3.23 2.12 8.12
N LEU A 214 4.04 2.21 7.06
CA LEU A 214 3.59 2.12 5.68
C LEU A 214 2.95 0.77 5.34
N LEU A 215 3.39 -0.31 5.98
CA LEU A 215 2.74 -1.62 5.83
C LEU A 215 1.31 -1.62 6.41
N SER A 216 1.07 -0.87 7.48
CA SER A 216 -0.29 -0.71 8.02
C SER A 216 -1.17 0.15 7.11
N ILE A 217 -0.60 1.20 6.52
CA ILE A 217 -1.27 2.02 5.52
C ILE A 217 -1.65 1.16 4.31
N LEU A 218 -0.71 0.38 3.77
CA LEU A 218 -0.93 -0.52 2.64
C LEU A 218 -2.05 -1.53 2.95
N THR A 219 -1.95 -2.24 4.07
CA THR A 219 -2.91 -3.30 4.40
C THR A 219 -4.29 -2.74 4.65
N LEU A 220 -4.45 -1.65 5.41
CA LEU A 220 -5.75 -1.01 5.62
C LEU A 220 -6.34 -0.46 4.32
N SER A 221 -5.53 0.20 3.48
CA SER A 221 -5.99 0.75 2.19
C SER A 221 -6.42 -0.31 1.18
N THR A 222 -6.02 -1.57 1.37
CA THR A 222 -6.43 -2.69 0.52
C THR A 222 -7.54 -3.54 1.13
N ILE A 223 -7.61 -3.67 2.45
CA ILE A 223 -8.58 -4.54 3.13
C ILE A 223 -9.93 -3.83 3.37
N VAL A 224 -9.91 -2.55 3.76
CA VAL A 224 -11.15 -1.78 4.00
C VAL A 224 -12.06 -1.74 2.76
N PRO A 225 -11.54 -1.45 1.54
CA PRO A 225 -12.38 -1.49 0.34
C PRO A 225 -13.01 -2.86 0.04
N GLN A 226 -12.41 -3.94 0.53
CA GLN A 226 -12.93 -5.31 0.36
C GLN A 226 -14.02 -5.67 1.40
N ARG A 227 -14.22 -4.80 2.40
CA ARG A 227 -15.28 -4.95 3.41
C ARG A 227 -15.22 -6.30 4.16
N THR A 228 -14.02 -6.68 4.60
CA THR A 228 -13.76 -7.89 5.39
C THR A 228 -13.65 -7.51 6.88
N PRO A 229 -14.74 -7.49 7.66
CA PRO A 229 -14.78 -6.83 8.98
C PRO A 229 -13.79 -7.42 9.98
N ARG A 230 -13.57 -8.73 9.97
CA ARG A 230 -12.62 -9.41 10.85
C ARG A 230 -11.19 -9.01 10.56
N GLU A 231 -10.78 -9.03 9.31
CA GLU A 231 -9.45 -8.65 8.86
C GLU A 231 -9.21 -7.15 9.11
N ILE A 232 -10.22 -6.32 8.86
CA ILE A 232 -10.16 -4.87 9.18
C ILE A 232 -9.85 -4.67 10.66
N LEU A 233 -10.58 -5.33 11.56
CA LEU A 233 -10.36 -5.19 13.00
C LEU A 233 -8.95 -5.60 13.41
N TRP A 234 -8.47 -6.73 12.89
CA TRP A 234 -7.10 -7.19 13.19
C TRP A 234 -6.04 -6.21 12.70
N HIS A 235 -6.22 -5.64 11.52
CA HIS A 235 -5.26 -4.68 10.96
C HIS A 235 -5.34 -3.29 11.60
N LEU A 236 -6.52 -2.86 12.08
CA LEU A 236 -6.65 -1.66 12.92
C LEU A 236 -5.86 -1.82 14.24
N ARG A 237 -5.99 -2.99 14.90
CA ARG A 237 -5.17 -3.35 16.06
C ARG A 237 -3.68 -3.40 15.72
N GLY A 238 -3.35 -4.04 14.62
CA GLY A 238 -1.97 -4.15 14.13
C GLY A 238 -1.32 -2.80 13.87
N ALA A 239 -2.06 -1.83 13.33
CA ALA A 239 -1.58 -0.47 13.09
C ALA A 239 -1.24 0.25 14.42
N ILE A 240 -2.12 0.13 15.42
CA ILE A 240 -1.88 0.69 16.76
C ILE A 240 -0.67 0.00 17.42
N ARG A 241 -0.55 -1.33 17.30
CA ARG A 241 0.57 -2.13 17.83
C ARG A 241 1.92 -1.77 17.17
N ARG A 242 1.90 -1.30 15.92
CA ARG A 242 3.08 -0.76 15.23
C ARG A 242 3.43 0.67 15.64
N GLY A 243 2.70 1.27 16.57
CA GLY A 243 2.98 2.59 17.12
C GLY A 243 2.27 3.74 16.42
N ILE A 244 1.35 3.48 15.49
CA ILE A 244 0.51 4.54 14.94
C ILE A 244 -0.49 4.98 16.02
N PRO A 245 -0.51 6.25 16.41
CA PRO A 245 -1.47 6.75 17.38
C PRO A 245 -2.92 6.49 16.94
N ARG A 246 -3.78 6.14 17.90
CA ARG A 246 -5.17 5.73 17.63
C ARG A 246 -5.94 6.73 16.76
N GLU A 247 -5.80 8.01 17.04
CA GLU A 247 -6.46 9.06 16.26
C GLU A 247 -5.94 9.15 14.81
N GLN A 248 -4.68 8.80 14.60
CA GLN A 248 -4.12 8.70 13.25
C GLN A 248 -4.65 7.49 12.49
N VAL A 249 -4.83 6.36 13.18
CA VAL A 249 -5.49 5.18 12.58
C VAL A 249 -6.93 5.49 12.23
N ARG A 250 -7.64 6.27 13.08
CA ARG A 250 -9.00 6.76 12.80
C ARG A 250 -9.03 7.63 11.55
N SER A 251 -8.15 8.64 11.49
CA SER A 251 -8.05 9.54 10.33
C SER A 251 -7.69 8.80 9.05
N LEU A 252 -6.80 7.81 9.11
CA LEU A 252 -6.46 6.95 7.99
C LEU A 252 -7.68 6.15 7.51
N HIS A 253 -8.43 5.53 8.43
CA HIS A 253 -9.63 4.77 8.09
C HIS A 253 -10.68 5.66 7.43
N GLU A 254 -10.94 6.84 7.99
CA GLU A 254 -11.86 7.82 7.42
C GLU A 254 -11.44 8.31 6.03
N GLU A 255 -10.14 8.48 5.81
CA GLU A 255 -9.62 8.85 4.49
C GLU A 255 -9.82 7.73 3.46
N ILE A 256 -9.56 6.49 3.84
CA ILE A 256 -9.84 5.31 2.99
C ILE A 256 -11.32 5.29 2.59
N GLU A 257 -12.24 5.54 3.55
CA GLU A 257 -13.68 5.60 3.27
C GLU A 257 -14.04 6.74 2.30
N VAL A 258 -13.38 7.90 2.42
CA VAL A 258 -13.59 9.03 1.49
C VAL A 258 -13.20 8.63 0.08
N VAL A 259 -12.05 7.97 -0.10
CA VAL A 259 -11.61 7.49 -1.42
C VAL A 259 -12.53 6.38 -1.94
N CYS A 260 -12.99 5.46 -1.09
CA CYS A 260 -13.97 4.44 -1.47
C CYS A 260 -15.26 5.05 -2.02
N ARG A 261 -15.80 6.08 -1.34
CA ARG A 261 -17.00 6.80 -1.82
C ARG A 261 -16.75 7.49 -3.16
N ALA A 262 -15.57 8.09 -3.34
CA ALA A 262 -15.18 8.68 -4.61
C ALA A 262 -15.05 7.64 -5.74
N CYS A 263 -14.77 6.39 -5.40
CA CYS A 263 -14.79 5.25 -6.33
C CYS A 263 -16.20 4.61 -6.46
N GLY A 264 -17.27 5.22 -5.94
CA GLY A 264 -18.65 4.74 -6.08
C GLY A 264 -19.10 3.70 -5.03
N VAL A 265 -18.36 3.57 -3.92
CA VAL A 265 -18.74 2.67 -2.81
C VAL A 265 -19.36 3.50 -1.68
N ASP A 266 -20.66 3.77 -1.76
CA ASP A 266 -21.36 4.66 -0.82
C ASP A 266 -21.51 4.07 0.60
N ASN A 267 -21.68 2.77 0.71
CA ASN A 267 -21.97 2.06 1.96
C ASN A 267 -20.72 1.38 2.56
N VAL A 268 -19.52 1.95 2.35
CA VAL A 268 -18.28 1.32 2.79
C VAL A 268 -18.21 1.06 4.31
N ARG A 269 -18.85 1.94 5.11
CA ARG A 269 -18.86 1.83 6.58
C ARG A 269 -19.87 0.80 7.12
N GLU A 270 -20.81 0.36 6.30
CA GLU A 270 -21.85 -0.57 6.74
C GLU A 270 -21.29 -1.98 6.96
N GLY A 271 -21.44 -2.50 8.17
CA GLY A 271 -21.03 -3.85 8.54
C GLY A 271 -19.53 -4.10 8.63
N ILE A 272 -18.71 -3.04 8.65
CA ILE A 272 -17.27 -3.16 8.89
C ILE A 272 -16.88 -2.70 10.29
N SER A 273 -15.74 -3.22 10.78
CA SER A 273 -15.16 -2.79 12.05
C SER A 273 -14.51 -1.43 11.93
N THR A 274 -14.55 -0.67 13.02
CA THR A 274 -13.93 0.66 13.15
C THR A 274 -12.88 0.67 14.26
N VAL A 275 -12.18 1.79 14.42
CA VAL A 275 -11.21 1.98 15.53
C VAL A 275 -11.90 1.87 16.90
N ASP A 276 -13.18 2.20 17.00
CA ASP A 276 -13.95 2.11 18.26
C ASP A 276 -14.24 0.66 18.67
N ASP A 277 -14.18 -0.29 17.73
CA ASP A 277 -14.41 -1.71 17.99
C ASP A 277 -13.15 -2.44 18.47
N VAL A 278 -11.99 -1.76 18.41
CA VAL A 278 -10.69 -2.36 18.79
C VAL A 278 -10.67 -2.83 20.25
N ASP A 279 -11.32 -2.11 21.17
CA ASP A 279 -11.30 -2.41 22.61
C ASP A 279 -12.47 -3.30 23.05
N LYS A 280 -13.62 -3.24 22.36
CA LYS A 280 -14.84 -3.95 22.76
C LYS A 280 -14.66 -5.46 22.86
N GLN A 281 -13.84 -6.07 21.99
CA GLN A 281 -13.57 -7.51 22.03
C GLN A 281 -12.43 -7.91 22.99
N ALA A 282 -11.69 -6.94 23.55
CA ALA A 282 -10.69 -7.24 24.58
C ALA A 282 -11.35 -7.53 25.94
N GLU A 283 -12.60 -7.13 26.14
CA GLU A 283 -13.39 -7.34 27.36
C GLU A 283 -14.22 -8.65 27.30
N GLU A 284 -14.40 -9.24 26.10
CA GLU A 284 -15.19 -10.47 25.89
C GLU A 284 -14.36 -11.77 25.88
N GLN A 285 -13.05 -11.69 26.09
CA GLN A 285 -12.09 -12.83 26.14
C GLN A 285 -11.37 -12.90 27.50
#